data_e7cb83e9a78ee8dea5eb6bb52e021f99
#
_entry.id   e7cb83e9a78ee8dea5eb6bb52e021f99
#
_cell.length_a   1.000
_cell.length_b   1.000
_cell.length_c   1.000
_cell.angle_alpha   90.00
_cell.angle_beta   90.00
_cell.angle_gamma   90.00
#
_symmetry.space_group_name_H-M   'P 1'
#
loop_
_entity.id
_entity.type
_entity.pdbx_description
1 polymer ?
#
loop_
_entity_poly.entity_id
_entity_poly.type
_entity_poly.pdbx_seq_one_letter_code
_entity_poly.pdbx_strand_id
1 'polypeptide(L)'
;RGIGPTSIEAVQIDLAGYLRIRNGTTAAFPRALVSVVGTDDALQPPPKPFGLLDLNPDTALTDLWLLPPAAEPLVPAVYPLQTEADIPPAGSAEIQFAGVVRKPAQITHVCDSDEIPAPTRQGGLPLRRVLLVPNVAAMGLGFPLPPGEAHVFLGAARRAPFQTGRALHTAFPGTFRLDLGPVETVRASRQILEEVPLPEGARQADYSVVLVNDLASPVRIQVIEKPTTPMQWSLVRSSEPCTETTRSLQFELTLPPQSTQTITYRLRLVARKQI
;
A
#
# COMPACT_ATOMS: atom_id res chain seq x y z
N ARG A 1 -10.12 4.26 35.63
CA ARG A 1 -9.62 3.05 34.92
C ARG A 1 -9.58 3.42 33.46
N GLY A 2 -8.38 3.78 32.94
CA GLY A 2 -8.18 4.10 31.55
C GLY A 2 -8.36 2.82 30.72
N ILE A 3 -9.25 2.88 29.77
CA ILE A 3 -9.38 1.88 28.70
C ILE A 3 -8.13 2.10 27.83
N GLY A 4 -7.16 1.20 27.94
CA GLY A 4 -6.01 1.18 27.04
C GLY A 4 -6.49 1.02 25.58
N PRO A 5 -5.69 1.46 24.60
CA PRO A 5 -6.07 1.40 23.20
C PRO A 5 -6.39 -0.06 22.86
N THR A 6 -7.64 -0.31 22.51
CA THR A 6 -8.12 -1.60 21.98
C THR A 6 -7.25 -1.96 20.79
N SER A 7 -6.63 -3.13 20.80
CA SER A 7 -5.70 -3.59 19.80
C SER A 7 -6.32 -3.47 18.41
N ILE A 8 -5.80 -2.53 17.63
CA ILE A 8 -6.02 -2.45 16.18
C ILE A 8 -5.60 -3.80 15.62
N GLU A 9 -6.40 -4.39 14.77
CA GLU A 9 -6.21 -5.75 14.24
C GLU A 9 -4.78 -5.98 13.70
N ALA A 10 -3.87 -6.35 14.59
CA ALA A 10 -2.64 -7.00 14.20
C ALA A 10 -3.01 -8.45 13.85
N VAL A 11 -3.01 -8.78 12.59
CA VAL A 11 -3.17 -10.16 12.14
C VAL A 11 -1.83 -10.87 12.17
N GLN A 12 -1.82 -12.16 12.46
CA GLN A 12 -0.64 -12.98 12.28
C GLN A 12 -0.69 -13.61 10.89
N ILE A 13 0.42 -13.55 10.18
CA ILE A 13 0.55 -14.11 8.84
C ILE A 13 1.70 -15.10 8.77
N ASP A 14 1.52 -16.08 7.88
CA ASP A 14 2.60 -16.84 7.27
C ASP A 14 2.75 -16.33 5.82
N LEU A 15 3.95 -15.94 5.43
CA LEU A 15 4.26 -15.52 4.07
C LEU A 15 5.30 -16.48 3.50
N ALA A 16 5.06 -16.99 2.28
CA ALA A 16 6.04 -17.75 1.53
C ALA A 16 6.11 -17.23 0.10
N GLY A 17 7.31 -16.94 -0.36
CA GLY A 17 7.58 -16.50 -1.73
C GLY A 17 8.29 -17.60 -2.51
N TYR A 18 7.78 -17.91 -3.71
CA TYR A 18 8.34 -18.94 -4.58
C TYR A 18 8.63 -18.36 -5.96
N LEU A 19 9.77 -18.77 -6.52
CA LEU A 19 10.11 -18.54 -7.92
C LEU A 19 9.98 -19.86 -8.66
N ARG A 20 9.21 -19.87 -9.74
CA ARG A 20 9.15 -21.00 -10.67
C ARG A 20 10.00 -20.71 -11.90
N ILE A 21 11.00 -21.55 -12.12
CA ILE A 21 11.89 -21.49 -13.27
C ILE A 21 11.51 -22.61 -14.24
N ARG A 22 11.34 -22.27 -15.51
CA ARG A 22 11.15 -23.26 -16.57
C ARG A 22 12.40 -23.31 -17.44
N ASN A 23 13.01 -24.47 -17.50
CA ASN A 23 14.14 -24.74 -18.39
C ASN A 23 13.61 -25.29 -19.73
N GLY A 24 13.71 -24.54 -20.78
CA GLY A 24 13.32 -24.95 -22.14
C GLY A 24 14.44 -25.66 -22.91
N THR A 25 15.61 -25.89 -22.30
CA THR A 25 16.76 -26.51 -22.94
C THR A 25 16.90 -27.98 -22.58
N THR A 26 17.74 -28.73 -23.30
CA THR A 26 18.09 -30.13 -23.02
C THR A 26 19.21 -30.24 -21.96
N ALA A 27 19.80 -29.13 -21.52
CA ALA A 27 20.85 -29.13 -20.51
C ALA A 27 20.24 -29.12 -19.09
N ALA A 28 20.83 -29.86 -18.16
CA ALA A 28 20.56 -29.73 -16.73
C ALA A 28 21.47 -28.65 -16.12
N PHE A 29 20.97 -27.94 -15.12
CA PHE A 29 21.74 -26.98 -14.33
C PHE A 29 21.74 -27.42 -12.86
N PRO A 30 22.64 -28.33 -12.45
CA PRO A 30 22.76 -28.76 -11.07
C PRO A 30 23.39 -27.64 -10.22
N ARG A 31 22.88 -27.46 -9.00
CA ARG A 31 23.37 -26.47 -8.04
C ARG A 31 23.49 -25.06 -8.59
N ALA A 32 22.54 -24.66 -9.44
CA ALA A 32 22.51 -23.35 -10.05
C ALA A 32 22.25 -22.25 -9.00
N LEU A 33 23.09 -21.21 -8.99
CA LEU A 33 22.81 -19.99 -8.26
C LEU A 33 21.90 -19.11 -9.14
N VAL A 34 20.74 -18.77 -8.61
CA VAL A 34 19.70 -18.05 -9.33
C VAL A 34 19.63 -16.60 -8.87
N SER A 35 19.58 -15.69 -9.83
CA SER A 35 19.24 -14.29 -9.60
C SER A 35 18.10 -13.90 -10.52
N VAL A 36 17.15 -13.14 -10.01
CA VAL A 36 16.07 -12.54 -10.82
C VAL A 36 16.45 -11.11 -11.14
N VAL A 37 16.32 -10.75 -12.39
CA VAL A 37 16.52 -9.36 -12.85
C VAL A 37 15.16 -8.84 -13.29
N GLY A 38 14.66 -7.79 -12.66
CA GLY A 38 13.47 -7.08 -13.10
C GLY A 38 13.79 -6.26 -14.34
N THR A 39 13.02 -6.44 -15.42
CA THR A 39 13.07 -5.57 -16.59
C THR A 39 11.96 -4.52 -16.49
N ASP A 40 12.09 -3.41 -17.25
CA ASP A 40 11.11 -2.31 -17.24
C ASP A 40 9.67 -2.77 -17.51
N ASP A 41 9.48 -3.83 -18.29
CA ASP A 41 8.16 -4.43 -18.56
C ASP A 41 7.54 -5.14 -17.33
N ALA A 42 8.39 -5.67 -16.44
CA ALA A 42 7.97 -6.25 -15.17
C ALA A 42 7.82 -5.19 -14.07
N LEU A 43 8.45 -4.05 -14.26
CA LEU A 43 8.41 -2.85 -13.43
C LEU A 43 7.37 -1.85 -13.97
N GLN A 44 6.21 -2.33 -14.48
CA GLN A 44 5.12 -1.38 -14.71
C GLN A 44 4.93 -0.55 -13.44
N PRO A 45 4.98 0.79 -13.54
CA PRO A 45 4.88 1.62 -12.36
C PRO A 45 3.65 1.21 -11.59
N PRO A 46 3.78 0.99 -10.27
CA PRO A 46 2.62 0.80 -9.44
C PRO A 46 1.67 1.97 -9.70
N PRO A 47 0.36 1.79 -9.56
CA PRO A 47 -0.54 2.93 -9.57
C PRO A 47 0.03 3.96 -8.61
N LYS A 48 0.55 5.04 -9.15
CA LYS A 48 1.33 6.16 -8.63
C LYS A 48 1.76 6.02 -7.16
N PRO A 49 3.08 6.02 -6.85
CA PRO A 49 3.58 5.78 -5.51
C PRO A 49 3.02 6.82 -4.53
N PHE A 50 2.59 6.34 -3.38
CA PHE A 50 2.33 7.17 -2.21
C PHE A 50 3.60 7.96 -1.86
N GLY A 51 3.48 9.21 -1.46
CA GLY A 51 4.61 10.13 -1.25
C GLY A 51 5.77 9.55 -0.40
N LEU A 52 6.96 10.01 -0.70
CA LEU A 52 8.17 9.70 0.04
C LEU A 52 8.11 10.31 1.44
N LEU A 53 8.21 9.48 2.45
CA LEU A 53 8.59 9.92 3.80
C LEU A 53 10.11 9.81 3.92
N ASP A 54 10.77 10.87 4.39
CA ASP A 54 12.17 10.81 4.77
C ASP A 54 12.33 9.87 5.97
N LEU A 55 13.11 8.80 5.79
CA LEU A 55 13.39 7.85 6.85
C LEU A 55 14.40 8.43 7.82
N ASN A 56 13.98 8.66 9.04
CA ASN A 56 14.90 8.83 10.15
C ASN A 56 15.32 7.43 10.66
N PRO A 57 16.62 7.10 10.78
CA PRO A 57 17.09 5.80 11.25
C PRO A 57 16.60 5.41 12.66
N ASP A 58 16.15 6.38 13.45
CA ASP A 58 15.60 6.16 14.79
C ASP A 58 14.08 5.95 14.81
N THR A 59 13.45 5.79 13.65
CA THR A 59 12.00 5.63 13.53
C THR A 59 11.52 4.35 14.20
N ALA A 60 10.61 4.46 15.16
CA ALA A 60 10.01 3.32 15.84
C ALA A 60 9.30 2.39 14.84
N LEU A 61 9.22 1.09 15.15
CA LEU A 61 8.56 0.09 14.27
C LEU A 61 7.15 0.50 13.84
N THR A 62 6.44 1.27 14.65
CA THR A 62 5.15 1.86 14.34
C THR A 62 5.16 2.76 13.10
N ASP A 63 6.27 3.46 12.86
CA ASP A 63 6.37 4.39 11.74
C ASP A 63 6.77 3.67 10.44
N LEU A 64 7.36 2.47 10.54
CA LEU A 64 7.69 1.63 9.38
C LEU A 64 6.46 1.17 8.59
N TRP A 65 5.28 1.13 9.21
CA TRP A 65 4.04 0.79 8.54
C TRP A 65 3.58 1.84 7.52
N LEU A 66 4.10 3.06 7.67
CA LEU A 66 3.75 4.23 6.87
C LEU A 66 4.67 4.44 5.67
N LEU A 67 5.72 3.61 5.53
CA LEU A 67 6.67 3.77 4.46
C LEU A 67 5.99 3.59 3.10
N PRO A 68 6.08 4.59 2.23
CA PRO A 68 5.65 4.44 0.86
C PRO A 68 6.47 3.34 0.18
N PRO A 69 5.96 2.69 -0.87
CA PRO A 69 6.80 1.91 -1.74
C PRO A 69 7.94 2.83 -2.22
N ALA A 70 9.19 2.38 -2.07
CA ALA A 70 10.34 3.15 -2.52
C ALA A 70 10.15 3.56 -3.98
N ALA A 71 10.59 4.77 -4.31
CA ALA A 71 10.63 5.20 -5.70
C ALA A 71 11.42 4.15 -6.51
N GLU A 72 10.87 3.76 -7.65
CA GLU A 72 11.47 2.74 -8.51
C GLU A 72 12.89 3.14 -8.89
N PRO A 73 13.88 2.27 -8.70
CA PRO A 73 15.19 2.52 -9.26
C PRO A 73 15.08 2.53 -10.79
N LEU A 74 15.64 3.52 -11.42
CA LEU A 74 15.82 3.58 -12.89
C LEU A 74 16.72 2.45 -13.43
N VAL A 75 17.26 1.62 -12.55
CA VAL A 75 18.17 0.51 -12.84
C VAL A 75 17.41 -0.79 -12.57
N PRO A 76 17.52 -1.82 -13.43
CA PRO A 76 16.90 -3.13 -13.20
C PRO A 76 17.23 -3.63 -11.80
N ALA A 77 16.21 -3.96 -11.03
CA ALA A 77 16.41 -4.51 -9.70
C ALA A 77 16.93 -5.96 -9.83
N VAL A 78 18.00 -6.27 -9.12
CA VAL A 78 18.56 -7.62 -9.05
C VAL A 78 18.17 -8.23 -7.70
N TYR A 79 17.53 -9.38 -7.76
CA TYR A 79 17.10 -10.14 -6.57
C TYR A 79 17.96 -11.40 -6.48
N PRO A 80 19.08 -11.37 -5.73
CA PRO A 80 19.90 -12.56 -5.55
C PRO A 80 19.14 -13.56 -4.66
N LEU A 81 18.86 -14.73 -5.21
CA LEU A 81 18.32 -15.84 -4.43
C LEU A 81 19.50 -16.59 -3.84
N GLN A 82 19.68 -16.51 -2.53
CA GLN A 82 20.82 -17.13 -1.83
C GLN A 82 20.69 -18.68 -1.73
N THR A 83 19.98 -19.29 -2.64
CA THR A 83 19.66 -20.73 -2.63
C THR A 83 20.10 -21.35 -3.94
N GLU A 84 20.87 -22.44 -3.84
CA GLU A 84 21.17 -23.28 -4.98
C GLU A 84 19.92 -24.10 -5.38
N ALA A 85 19.72 -24.30 -6.67
CA ALA A 85 18.63 -25.09 -7.19
C ALA A 85 19.09 -26.04 -8.29
N ASP A 86 18.54 -27.24 -8.30
CA ASP A 86 18.69 -28.18 -9.39
C ASP A 86 17.57 -27.93 -10.42
N ILE A 87 17.95 -27.49 -11.61
CA ILE A 87 17.02 -27.19 -12.70
C ILE A 87 17.13 -28.31 -13.75
N PRO A 88 16.15 -29.20 -13.83
CA PRO A 88 16.20 -30.33 -14.77
C PRO A 88 16.08 -29.89 -16.23
N PRO A 89 16.58 -30.71 -17.19
CA PRO A 89 16.41 -30.45 -18.60
C PRO A 89 14.93 -30.55 -18.99
N ALA A 90 14.48 -29.69 -19.88
CA ALA A 90 13.08 -29.59 -20.34
C ALA A 90 12.04 -29.62 -19.21
N GLY A 91 12.41 -29.16 -18.02
CA GLY A 91 11.63 -29.25 -16.79
C GLY A 91 11.42 -27.91 -16.10
N SER A 92 10.93 -27.97 -14.86
CA SER A 92 10.77 -26.79 -14.01
C SER A 92 11.29 -27.05 -12.60
N ALA A 93 11.82 -26.00 -11.98
CA ALA A 93 12.19 -25.97 -10.57
C ALA A 93 11.38 -24.90 -9.85
N GLU A 94 11.06 -25.15 -8.58
CA GLU A 94 10.43 -24.17 -7.71
C GLU A 94 11.38 -23.87 -6.55
N ILE A 95 11.70 -22.60 -6.36
CA ILE A 95 12.66 -22.13 -5.36
C ILE A 95 11.92 -21.25 -4.38
N GLN A 96 11.93 -21.62 -3.11
CA GLN A 96 11.46 -20.72 -2.06
C GLN A 96 12.52 -19.66 -1.79
N PHE A 97 12.17 -18.38 -2.00
CA PHE A 97 13.09 -17.26 -1.76
C PHE A 97 12.73 -16.44 -0.51
N ALA A 98 11.52 -16.55 0.00
CA ALA A 98 11.07 -15.88 1.20
C ALA A 98 10.23 -16.83 2.07
N GLY A 99 10.39 -16.71 3.37
CA GLY A 99 9.59 -17.48 4.33
C GLY A 99 9.50 -16.76 5.66
N VAL A 100 8.28 -16.44 6.08
CA VAL A 100 7.96 -15.77 7.34
C VAL A 100 6.83 -16.54 8.01
N VAL A 101 7.00 -16.92 9.26
CA VAL A 101 6.02 -17.70 10.01
C VAL A 101 5.59 -16.93 11.26
N ARG A 102 4.26 -16.79 11.45
CA ARG A 102 3.64 -16.17 12.62
C ARG A 102 4.19 -14.78 12.92
N LYS A 103 4.28 -13.94 11.92
CA LYS A 103 4.71 -12.56 12.09
C LYS A 103 3.51 -11.62 12.08
N PRO A 104 3.56 -10.52 12.86
CA PRO A 104 2.51 -9.54 12.87
C PRO A 104 2.46 -8.82 11.52
N ALA A 105 1.25 -8.64 11.02
CA ALA A 105 0.94 -7.81 9.87
C ALA A 105 -0.20 -6.88 10.22
N GLN A 106 -0.35 -5.80 9.49
CA GLN A 106 -1.38 -4.81 9.70
C GLN A 106 -2.36 -4.80 8.54
N ILE A 107 -3.65 -4.70 8.86
CA ILE A 107 -4.68 -4.42 7.87
C ILE A 107 -5.05 -2.94 7.97
N THR A 108 -5.07 -2.26 6.83
CA THR A 108 -5.58 -0.89 6.73
C THR A 108 -6.60 -0.80 5.58
N HIS A 109 -7.52 0.14 5.68
CA HIS A 109 -8.45 0.47 4.61
C HIS A 109 -7.99 1.77 3.95
N VAL A 110 -7.93 1.79 2.63
CA VAL A 110 -7.41 2.93 1.87
C VAL A 110 -8.55 3.65 1.18
N CYS A 111 -8.66 4.94 1.45
CA CYS A 111 -9.52 5.90 0.78
C CYS A 111 -8.61 6.78 -0.10
N ASP A 112 -8.47 6.44 -1.37
CA ASP A 112 -7.68 7.20 -2.33
C ASP A 112 -8.58 8.12 -3.17
N SER A 113 -8.24 9.40 -3.26
CA SER A 113 -9.02 10.37 -4.03
C SER A 113 -9.10 10.08 -5.52
N ASP A 114 -8.13 9.34 -6.08
CA ASP A 114 -8.17 8.90 -7.47
C ASP A 114 -9.24 7.81 -7.69
N GLU A 115 -9.54 7.01 -6.66
CA GLU A 115 -10.53 5.93 -6.71
C GLU A 115 -11.92 6.40 -6.24
N ILE A 116 -11.96 7.41 -5.35
CA ILE A 116 -13.19 7.97 -4.79
C ILE A 116 -13.34 9.43 -5.25
N PRO A 117 -13.99 9.66 -6.40
CA PRO A 117 -14.13 11.00 -6.96
C PRO A 117 -15.07 11.88 -6.13
N ALA A 118 -14.91 13.19 -6.21
CA ALA A 118 -15.83 14.15 -5.65
C ALA A 118 -16.63 14.84 -6.77
N PRO A 119 -17.98 14.92 -6.69
CA PRO A 119 -18.81 14.32 -5.63
C PRO A 119 -18.99 12.80 -5.80
N THR A 120 -18.96 12.09 -4.70
CA THR A 120 -19.30 10.66 -4.67
C THR A 120 -20.82 10.48 -4.63
N ARG A 121 -21.32 9.42 -5.27
CA ARG A 121 -22.75 9.06 -5.22
C ARG A 121 -23.21 8.79 -3.79
N GLN A 122 -24.50 8.94 -3.54
CA GLN A 122 -25.12 8.64 -2.25
C GLN A 122 -24.79 7.20 -1.79
N GLY A 123 -24.44 7.04 -0.52
CA GLY A 123 -24.04 5.74 0.07
C GLY A 123 -22.53 5.48 0.10
N GLY A 124 -21.73 6.30 -0.58
CA GLY A 124 -20.28 6.13 -0.63
C GLY A 124 -19.80 4.97 -1.50
N LEU A 125 -18.50 4.81 -1.59
CA LEU A 125 -17.82 3.70 -2.28
C LEU A 125 -17.06 2.84 -1.27
N PRO A 126 -16.96 1.52 -1.51
CA PRO A 126 -16.21 0.63 -0.64
C PRO A 126 -14.73 0.98 -0.66
N LEU A 127 -14.08 0.89 0.51
CA LEU A 127 -12.65 1.08 0.64
C LEU A 127 -11.88 -0.19 0.33
N ARG A 128 -10.69 -0.04 -0.24
CA ARG A 128 -9.80 -1.17 -0.47
C ARG A 128 -9.11 -1.56 0.82
N ARG A 129 -9.13 -2.84 1.11
CA ARG A 129 -8.42 -3.43 2.25
C ARG A 129 -7.02 -3.82 1.81
N VAL A 130 -6.00 -3.35 2.53
CA VAL A 130 -4.60 -3.58 2.22
C VAL A 130 -3.91 -4.23 3.40
N LEU A 131 -3.18 -5.32 3.13
CA LEU A 131 -2.28 -5.96 4.08
C LEU A 131 -0.91 -5.30 3.98
N LEU A 132 -0.37 -4.90 5.13
CA LEU A 132 0.94 -4.29 5.27
C LEU A 132 1.85 -5.21 6.06
N VAL A 133 3.04 -5.49 5.54
CA VAL A 133 4.07 -6.30 6.21
C VAL A 133 5.40 -5.54 6.13
N PRO A 134 6.02 -5.17 7.26
CA PRO A 134 7.32 -4.52 7.22
C PRO A 134 8.37 -5.44 6.59
N ASN A 135 9.07 -4.93 5.57
CA ASN A 135 10.20 -5.62 4.96
C ASN A 135 11.48 -5.25 5.70
N VAL A 136 11.69 -5.90 6.84
CA VAL A 136 12.87 -5.71 7.70
C VAL A 136 13.41 -7.05 8.17
N ALA A 137 14.70 -7.11 8.50
CA ALA A 137 15.36 -8.34 8.92
C ALA A 137 14.73 -8.98 10.16
N ALA A 138 14.26 -8.16 11.13
CA ALA A 138 13.56 -8.64 12.32
C ALA A 138 12.27 -9.41 12.03
N MET A 139 11.68 -9.19 10.86
CA MET A 139 10.50 -9.92 10.38
C MET A 139 10.84 -11.22 9.64
N GLY A 140 12.12 -11.53 9.43
CA GLY A 140 12.56 -12.66 8.62
C GLY A 140 12.58 -12.37 7.13
N LEU A 141 12.37 -11.12 6.75
CA LEU A 141 12.59 -10.54 5.43
C LEU A 141 13.95 -9.81 5.43
N GLY A 142 14.08 -8.66 4.85
CA GLY A 142 15.34 -7.89 4.93
C GLY A 142 16.12 -7.92 3.64
N PHE A 143 15.42 -8.15 2.55
CA PHE A 143 15.94 -8.09 1.18
C PHE A 143 14.84 -7.60 0.23
N PRO A 144 15.18 -7.03 -0.93
CA PRO A 144 14.17 -6.62 -1.90
C PRO A 144 13.31 -7.80 -2.33
N LEU A 145 11.98 -7.60 -2.35
CA LEU A 145 11.04 -8.62 -2.79
C LEU A 145 10.63 -8.37 -4.24
N PRO A 146 10.72 -9.38 -5.14
CA PRO A 146 10.31 -9.23 -6.51
C PRO A 146 8.79 -9.13 -6.64
N PRO A 147 8.29 -8.48 -7.71
CA PRO A 147 6.87 -8.49 -8.02
C PRO A 147 6.43 -9.89 -8.44
N GLY A 148 5.16 -10.20 -8.23
CA GLY A 148 4.63 -11.51 -8.59
C GLY A 148 3.15 -11.66 -8.29
N GLU A 149 2.61 -12.82 -8.63
CA GLU A 149 1.26 -13.20 -8.23
C GLU A 149 1.24 -13.56 -6.74
N ALA A 150 0.20 -13.14 -6.05
CA ALA A 150 0.02 -13.39 -4.63
C ALA A 150 -1.32 -14.08 -4.36
N HIS A 151 -1.28 -15.16 -3.60
CA HIS A 151 -2.47 -15.89 -3.16
C HIS A 151 -2.59 -15.77 -1.64
N VAL A 152 -3.74 -15.28 -1.18
CA VAL A 152 -4.05 -15.14 0.24
C VAL A 152 -4.98 -16.25 0.67
N PHE A 153 -4.62 -16.96 1.72
CA PHE A 153 -5.42 -18.05 2.30
C PHE A 153 -5.84 -17.66 3.71
N LEU A 154 -7.07 -17.96 4.08
CA LEU A 154 -7.57 -17.78 5.43
C LEU A 154 -7.47 -19.11 6.21
N GLY A 155 -6.83 -19.06 7.37
CA GLY A 155 -6.64 -20.22 8.24
C GLY A 155 -5.65 -21.24 7.71
N ALA A 156 -5.47 -22.33 8.47
CA ALA A 156 -4.46 -23.36 8.19
C ALA A 156 -4.80 -24.30 7.04
N ALA A 157 -6.06 -24.39 6.64
CA ALA A 157 -6.52 -25.42 5.70
C ALA A 157 -6.09 -25.18 4.24
N ARG A 158 -5.76 -23.95 3.86
CA ARG A 158 -5.25 -23.53 2.53
C ARG A 158 -5.93 -24.20 1.32
N ARG A 159 -7.24 -24.52 1.43
CA ARG A 159 -7.96 -25.29 0.39
C ARG A 159 -8.21 -24.49 -0.88
N ALA A 160 -8.51 -23.20 -0.72
CA ALA A 160 -8.70 -22.28 -1.83
C ALA A 160 -8.20 -20.90 -1.44
N PRO A 161 -7.66 -20.09 -2.35
CA PRO A 161 -7.29 -18.73 -2.05
C PRO A 161 -8.54 -17.91 -1.73
N PHE A 162 -8.49 -17.16 -0.65
CA PHE A 162 -9.51 -16.17 -0.30
C PHE A 162 -9.47 -14.99 -1.27
N GLN A 163 -8.27 -14.60 -1.65
CA GLN A 163 -7.99 -13.49 -2.55
C GLN A 163 -6.77 -13.82 -3.38
N THR A 164 -6.80 -13.44 -4.66
CA THR A 164 -5.66 -13.43 -5.55
C THR A 164 -5.36 -11.99 -5.94
N GLY A 165 -4.11 -11.62 -5.94
CA GLY A 165 -3.67 -10.29 -6.29
C GLY A 165 -2.25 -10.30 -6.83
N ARG A 166 -1.72 -9.12 -7.08
CA ARG A 166 -0.34 -8.92 -7.51
C ARG A 166 0.46 -8.26 -6.40
N ALA A 167 1.52 -8.91 -5.96
CA ALA A 167 2.54 -8.30 -5.14
C ALA A 167 3.38 -7.37 -6.03
N LEU A 168 3.63 -6.16 -5.56
CA LEU A 168 4.50 -5.21 -6.24
C LEU A 168 5.93 -5.37 -5.72
N HIS A 169 6.89 -4.85 -6.50
CA HIS A 169 8.26 -4.70 -6.01
C HIS A 169 8.25 -4.02 -4.63
N THR A 170 8.98 -4.59 -3.69
CA THR A 170 9.16 -4.00 -2.37
C THR A 170 10.64 -3.85 -2.09
N ALA A 171 11.08 -2.60 -1.95
CA ALA A 171 12.46 -2.30 -1.58
C ALA A 171 12.79 -2.78 -0.15
N PHE A 172 14.07 -2.80 0.17
CA PHE A 172 14.57 -2.98 1.53
C PHE A 172 15.43 -1.77 1.93
N PRO A 173 15.16 -1.14 3.10
CA PRO A 173 13.98 -1.33 3.94
C PRO A 173 12.70 -0.82 3.26
N GLY A 174 11.53 -1.36 3.65
CA GLY A 174 10.25 -0.96 3.07
C GLY A 174 9.06 -1.68 3.69
N THR A 175 7.90 -1.55 3.06
CA THR A 175 6.68 -2.24 3.48
C THR A 175 6.09 -3.01 2.32
N PHE A 176 6.01 -4.32 2.45
CA PHE A 176 5.28 -5.15 1.52
C PHE A 176 3.78 -4.84 1.64
N ARG A 177 3.17 -4.51 0.53
CA ARG A 177 1.75 -4.16 0.44
C ARG A 177 1.03 -5.15 -0.46
N LEU A 178 -0.06 -5.70 0.04
CA LEU A 178 -0.92 -6.58 -0.73
C LEU A 178 -2.35 -6.10 -0.66
N ASP A 179 -2.91 -5.78 -1.81
CA ASP A 179 -4.31 -5.42 -1.94
C ASP A 179 -5.20 -6.65 -1.78
N LEU A 180 -6.10 -6.59 -0.82
CA LEU A 180 -7.07 -7.63 -0.51
C LEU A 180 -8.47 -7.33 -1.10
N GLY A 181 -8.55 -6.32 -1.98
CA GLY A 181 -9.79 -5.92 -2.63
C GLY A 181 -10.72 -5.03 -1.80
N PRO A 182 -11.83 -4.59 -2.39
CA PRO A 182 -12.79 -3.71 -1.76
C PRO A 182 -13.58 -4.42 -0.65
N VAL A 183 -14.04 -3.64 0.34
CA VAL A 183 -14.86 -4.11 1.46
C VAL A 183 -16.09 -3.23 1.59
N GLU A 184 -17.27 -3.79 1.33
CA GLU A 184 -18.55 -3.07 1.33
C GLU A 184 -18.96 -2.47 2.69
N THR A 185 -18.45 -3.04 3.78
CA THR A 185 -18.77 -2.60 5.15
C THR A 185 -17.90 -1.44 5.63
N VAL A 186 -16.88 -1.03 4.86
CA VAL A 186 -16.07 0.16 5.15
C VAL A 186 -16.09 1.03 3.91
N ARG A 187 -16.71 2.20 4.01
CA ARG A 187 -17.02 3.04 2.85
C ARG A 187 -16.57 4.48 3.07
N ALA A 188 -16.36 5.19 1.98
CA ALA A 188 -16.13 6.62 2.01
C ALA A 188 -16.94 7.35 0.93
N SER A 189 -17.28 8.59 1.22
CA SER A 189 -17.79 9.54 0.25
C SER A 189 -17.02 10.85 0.34
N ARG A 190 -16.81 11.48 -0.82
CA ARG A 190 -16.11 12.78 -0.94
C ARG A 190 -17.04 13.81 -1.54
N GLN A 191 -16.92 15.04 -1.04
CA GLN A 191 -17.66 16.18 -1.57
C GLN A 191 -16.78 17.43 -1.59
N ILE A 192 -17.03 18.30 -2.56
CA ILE A 192 -16.56 19.68 -2.56
C ILE A 192 -17.68 20.50 -1.93
N LEU A 193 -17.42 21.09 -0.76
CA LEU A 193 -18.41 21.87 -0.01
C LEU A 193 -18.54 23.28 -0.61
N GLU A 194 -17.39 23.88 -0.91
CA GLU A 194 -17.31 25.25 -1.43
C GLU A 194 -16.06 25.39 -2.29
N GLU A 195 -16.17 26.16 -3.36
CA GLU A 195 -15.03 26.55 -4.18
C GLU A 195 -15.10 28.06 -4.45
N VAL A 196 -14.05 28.79 -4.02
CA VAL A 196 -13.99 30.24 -4.13
C VAL A 196 -12.82 30.63 -5.03
N PRO A 197 -13.04 31.37 -6.11
CA PRO A 197 -11.97 31.92 -6.92
C PRO A 197 -11.17 32.97 -6.14
N LEU A 198 -9.87 32.96 -6.33
CA LEU A 198 -8.93 33.91 -5.75
C LEU A 198 -8.22 34.69 -6.88
N PRO A 199 -7.58 35.84 -6.56
CA PRO A 199 -6.76 36.55 -7.53
C PRO A 199 -5.70 35.67 -8.20
N GLU A 200 -5.21 36.10 -9.36
CA GLU A 200 -4.14 35.44 -10.14
C GLU A 200 -4.48 34.01 -10.61
N GLY A 201 -5.75 33.67 -10.77
CA GLY A 201 -6.19 32.34 -11.22
C GLY A 201 -6.05 31.25 -10.15
N ALA A 202 -5.78 31.63 -8.91
CA ALA A 202 -5.85 30.72 -7.79
C ALA A 202 -7.30 30.43 -7.40
N ARG A 203 -7.52 29.34 -6.68
CA ARG A 203 -8.81 29.01 -6.08
C ARG A 203 -8.63 28.38 -4.72
N GLN A 204 -9.62 28.45 -3.90
CA GLN A 204 -9.68 27.81 -2.60
C GLN A 204 -10.87 26.86 -2.59
N ALA A 205 -10.67 25.63 -2.16
CA ALA A 205 -11.72 24.63 -2.14
C ALA A 205 -11.78 23.94 -0.78
N ASP A 206 -13.00 23.81 -0.26
CA ASP A 206 -13.32 23.06 0.96
C ASP A 206 -13.82 21.69 0.57
N TYR A 207 -13.21 20.66 1.15
CA TYR A 207 -13.54 19.28 0.95
C TYR A 207 -14.10 18.64 2.22
N SER A 208 -14.95 17.65 2.03
CA SER A 208 -15.45 16.77 3.07
C SER A 208 -15.27 15.32 2.64
N VAL A 209 -14.71 14.50 3.53
CA VAL A 209 -14.62 13.04 3.39
C VAL A 209 -15.39 12.42 4.55
N VAL A 210 -16.47 11.71 4.24
CA VAL A 210 -17.26 10.96 5.21
C VAL A 210 -16.85 9.50 5.15
N LEU A 211 -16.39 8.97 6.27
CA LEU A 211 -15.96 7.58 6.45
C LEU A 211 -16.98 6.83 7.27
N VAL A 212 -17.35 5.63 6.85
CA VAL A 212 -18.33 4.77 7.50
C VAL A 212 -17.72 3.42 7.80
N ASN A 213 -17.83 2.96 9.03
CA ASN A 213 -17.45 1.61 9.46
C ASN A 213 -18.69 0.87 9.97
N ASP A 214 -19.22 -0.05 9.18
CA ASP A 214 -20.36 -0.90 9.55
C ASP A 214 -19.94 -2.21 10.25
N LEU A 215 -18.61 -2.40 10.51
CA LEU A 215 -18.10 -3.55 11.24
C LEU A 215 -18.31 -3.41 12.74
N ALA A 216 -18.37 -4.55 13.44
CA ALA A 216 -18.41 -4.60 14.90
C ALA A 216 -17.03 -4.38 15.57
N SER A 217 -15.98 -4.18 14.78
CA SER A 217 -14.60 -3.93 15.22
C SER A 217 -14.09 -2.57 14.73
N PRO A 218 -13.13 -1.93 15.42
CA PRO A 218 -12.50 -0.73 14.93
C PRO A 218 -11.64 -1.04 13.70
N VAL A 219 -11.56 -0.09 12.77
CA VAL A 219 -10.73 -0.22 11.56
C VAL A 219 -9.74 0.90 11.46
N ARG A 220 -8.56 0.61 10.95
CA ARG A 220 -7.60 1.62 10.55
C ARG A 220 -7.89 2.07 9.12
N ILE A 221 -7.91 3.39 8.92
CA ILE A 221 -8.14 4.00 7.62
C ILE A 221 -7.00 4.95 7.30
N GLN A 222 -6.49 4.85 6.08
CA GLN A 222 -5.59 5.80 5.49
C GLN A 222 -6.34 6.56 4.40
N VAL A 223 -6.54 7.88 4.56
CA VAL A 223 -7.11 8.74 3.53
C VAL A 223 -5.98 9.44 2.80
N ILE A 224 -5.98 9.34 1.48
CA ILE A 224 -4.96 9.90 0.61
C ILE A 224 -5.63 10.83 -0.36
N GLU A 225 -5.39 12.11 -0.15
CA GLU A 225 -5.88 13.16 -1.03
C GLU A 225 -4.79 13.61 -1.99
N LYS A 226 -5.06 13.46 -3.27
CA LYS A 226 -4.17 13.87 -4.35
C LYS A 226 -4.81 15.02 -5.09
N PRO A 227 -4.36 16.26 -4.88
CA PRO A 227 -4.87 17.40 -5.63
C PRO A 227 -4.61 17.21 -7.12
N THR A 228 -5.59 17.57 -7.93
CA THR A 228 -5.57 17.37 -9.38
C THR A 228 -4.39 18.11 -10.01
N THR A 229 -3.51 17.41 -10.67
CA THR A 229 -2.44 18.02 -11.49
C THR A 229 -3.04 18.70 -12.74
N PRO A 230 -2.53 19.84 -13.22
CA PRO A 230 -1.20 20.41 -12.99
C PRO A 230 -1.12 21.55 -11.95
N MET A 231 -1.95 21.54 -10.93
CA MET A 231 -2.01 22.61 -9.95
C MET A 231 -0.97 22.43 -8.84
N GLN A 232 -0.37 23.54 -8.39
CA GLN A 232 0.29 23.60 -7.09
C GLN A 232 -0.79 23.76 -6.03
N TRP A 233 -0.60 23.15 -4.88
CA TRP A 233 -1.54 23.20 -3.79
C TRP A 233 -0.84 23.38 -2.45
N SER A 234 -1.57 23.92 -1.50
CA SER A 234 -1.15 23.99 -0.10
C SER A 234 -2.35 23.80 0.81
N LEU A 235 -2.12 23.15 1.94
CA LEU A 235 -3.13 23.00 2.97
C LEU A 235 -3.33 24.35 3.69
N VAL A 236 -4.59 24.77 3.82
CA VAL A 236 -4.96 25.96 4.58
C VAL A 236 -5.41 25.59 5.99
N ARG A 237 -6.24 24.55 6.10
CA ARG A 237 -6.73 24.01 7.37
C ARG A 237 -7.20 22.58 7.21
N SER A 238 -7.23 21.84 8.31
CA SER A 238 -7.78 20.50 8.40
C SER A 238 -8.44 20.29 9.75
N SER A 239 -9.50 19.46 9.81
CA SER A 239 -10.14 19.04 11.06
C SER A 239 -9.37 17.95 11.79
N GLU A 240 -8.51 17.21 11.08
CA GLU A 240 -7.71 16.13 11.60
C GLU A 240 -6.23 16.35 11.30
N PRO A 241 -5.33 15.84 12.13
CA PRO A 241 -3.90 15.83 11.82
C PRO A 241 -3.63 15.12 10.50
N CYS A 242 -2.73 15.66 9.69
CA CYS A 242 -2.34 15.05 8.43
C CYS A 242 -0.86 15.26 8.14
N THR A 243 -0.31 14.38 7.32
CA THR A 243 1.02 14.53 6.75
C THR A 243 0.90 15.11 5.34
N GLU A 244 1.58 16.23 5.11
CA GLU A 244 1.66 16.86 3.81
C GLU A 244 2.92 16.40 3.08
N THR A 245 2.75 15.90 1.86
CA THR A 245 3.85 15.55 0.96
C THR A 245 3.79 16.45 -0.28
N THR A 246 4.77 16.37 -1.16
CA THR A 246 4.75 17.13 -2.42
C THR A 246 3.61 16.72 -3.36
N ARG A 247 2.96 15.58 -3.13
CA ARG A 247 1.97 14.98 -4.04
C ARG A 247 0.62 14.67 -3.40
N SER A 248 0.54 14.61 -2.07
CA SER A 248 -0.68 14.20 -1.37
C SER A 248 -0.76 14.75 0.05
N LEU A 249 -1.99 14.83 0.57
CA LEU A 249 -2.28 14.86 1.99
C LEU A 249 -2.63 13.45 2.45
N GLN A 250 -2.12 13.05 3.60
CA GLN A 250 -2.39 11.74 4.18
C GLN A 250 -2.93 11.89 5.59
N PHE A 251 -4.11 11.32 5.82
CA PHE A 251 -4.72 11.24 7.14
C PHE A 251 -4.69 9.78 7.59
N GLU A 252 -4.34 9.56 8.83
CA GLU A 252 -4.41 8.26 9.46
C GLU A 252 -5.30 8.31 10.68
N LEU A 253 -6.29 7.43 10.69
CA LEU A 253 -7.27 7.40 11.75
C LEU A 253 -7.72 5.99 12.06
N THR A 254 -8.22 5.81 13.27
CA THR A 254 -8.91 4.61 13.69
C THR A 254 -10.38 4.94 13.83
N LEU A 255 -11.20 4.33 12.98
CA LEU A 255 -12.64 4.51 13.03
C LEU A 255 -13.26 3.47 13.95
N PRO A 256 -13.99 3.89 15.01
CA PRO A 256 -14.64 2.96 15.95
C PRO A 256 -15.62 2.01 15.26
N PRO A 257 -16.03 0.93 15.93
CA PRO A 257 -17.09 0.05 15.43
C PRO A 257 -18.38 0.82 15.16
N GLN A 258 -19.08 0.46 14.08
CA GLN A 258 -20.42 0.99 13.76
C GLN A 258 -20.49 2.52 13.85
N SER A 259 -19.51 3.19 13.30
CA SER A 259 -19.38 4.65 13.43
C SER A 259 -19.18 5.33 12.10
N THR A 260 -19.44 6.62 12.12
CA THR A 260 -19.18 7.54 11.00
C THR A 260 -18.31 8.68 11.49
N GLN A 261 -17.28 9.03 10.71
CA GLN A 261 -16.42 10.18 10.98
C GLN A 261 -16.31 11.04 9.71
N THR A 262 -16.29 12.35 9.89
CA THR A 262 -16.14 13.30 8.82
C THR A 262 -14.83 14.05 8.98
N ILE A 263 -14.01 14.04 7.94
CA ILE A 263 -12.81 14.86 7.81
C ILE A 263 -13.15 16.03 6.92
N THR A 264 -12.80 17.24 7.33
CA THR A 264 -12.90 18.44 6.48
C THR A 264 -11.53 19.08 6.34
N TYR A 265 -11.21 19.54 5.15
CA TYR A 265 -9.96 20.25 4.90
C TYR A 265 -10.14 21.27 3.77
N ARG A 266 -9.30 22.28 3.78
CA ARG A 266 -9.31 23.37 2.81
C ARG A 266 -7.97 23.45 2.12
N LEU A 267 -8.01 23.44 0.79
CA LEU A 267 -6.84 23.59 -0.06
C LEU A 267 -6.86 24.93 -0.79
N ARG A 268 -5.69 25.54 -0.91
CA ARG A 268 -5.43 26.58 -1.90
C ARG A 268 -4.78 25.93 -3.12
N LEU A 269 -5.34 26.17 -4.29
CA LEU A 269 -4.94 25.59 -5.56
C LEU A 269 -4.48 26.72 -6.47
N VAL A 270 -3.29 26.59 -7.08
CA VAL A 270 -2.72 27.61 -7.97
C VAL A 270 -2.35 26.97 -9.29
N ALA A 271 -2.78 27.53 -10.38
CA ALA A 271 -2.40 27.06 -11.70
C ALA A 271 -0.87 27.14 -11.87
N ARG A 272 -0.24 26.07 -12.31
CA ARG A 272 1.19 26.07 -12.62
C ARG A 272 1.42 26.95 -13.86
N LYS A 273 2.14 28.06 -13.72
CA LYS A 273 2.57 28.82 -14.90
C LYS A 273 3.42 27.87 -15.74
N GLN A 274 2.99 27.60 -16.96
CA GLN A 274 3.85 26.96 -17.96
C GLN A 274 4.94 27.98 -18.29
N ILE A 275 6.18 27.62 -17.99
CA ILE A 275 7.40 28.37 -18.37
C ILE A 275 7.80 27.87 -19.75
#